data_f6abee41f0904eeb7134adef574c5a0f
#
_entry.id   f6abee41f0904eeb7134adef574c5a0f
#
_cell.length_a   1.000
_cell.length_b   1.000
_cell.length_c   1.000
_cell.angle_alpha   90.00
_cell.angle_beta   90.00
_cell.angle_gamma   90.00
#
_symmetry.space_group_name_H-M   'P 1'
#
loop_
_entity.id
_entity.type
_entity.pdbx_description
1 polymer ?
#
loop_
_entity_poly.entity_id
_entity_poly.type
_entity_poly.pdbx_seq_one_letter_code
_entity_poly.pdbx_strand_id
1 'polypeptide(L)'
;MKPAAFARYVEHFNAMEDENVTNFISNAASWNWLQKEIPFFECPDREVEEMYYYRWWSFRKHLEHTPHGFVFTEFLTRSTPVSSALGHQLMEGRWLHDQNYLDDYVRYWLRGETNRAQLHKYSGWLADALYQRYLVVSDEKFLASLLPDLIRNYQQWEHERETPGGGLFWQYDVRDAMEESISGSRTNQNLRPTINSYMFGNARAIANIARIAGSNHVAEEFDARAVQLRKLVQRYLWNRTDGFFEVLRDDNKFSHAREEIGFIPWYFELPADDPKFDVAWTQFSDPQGFSAPYGITTAERRHPLFRSHGYGHCEWDGAVWPFATSQTLNALANFLRDYKQSLVSSRDYFDAFLTYVHSQHADNKPYIGEYLDETTGQWINGKGGRSRYYNHSTFADLVIGGVVGLRPRADDIVEIYPLLPEGTWDWFCLDGVKYHNRLLTILWDKDGTRYHRGQGLIVLADGKEIAHADKLSRLTGNLP
;
A
#
# COMPACT_ATOMS: atom_id res chain seq x y z
N MET A 1 -17.67 12.91 -14.68
CA MET A 1 -16.57 13.53 -15.49
C MET A 1 -16.67 13.17 -16.97
N LYS A 2 -15.81 13.72 -17.84
CA LYS A 2 -15.70 13.33 -19.27
C LYS A 2 -14.39 12.55 -19.47
N PRO A 3 -14.40 11.21 -19.49
CA PRO A 3 -13.18 10.41 -19.58
C PRO A 3 -12.24 10.83 -20.71
N ALA A 4 -12.78 11.17 -21.89
CA ALA A 4 -11.98 11.57 -23.05
C ALA A 4 -11.00 12.75 -22.77
N ALA A 5 -11.25 13.57 -21.76
CA ALA A 5 -10.35 14.68 -21.42
C ALA A 5 -8.99 14.20 -20.89
N PHE A 6 -8.91 12.98 -20.37
CA PHE A 6 -7.71 12.39 -19.77
C PHE A 6 -6.88 11.55 -20.77
N ALA A 7 -7.39 11.31 -21.99
CA ALA A 7 -6.66 10.59 -23.02
C ALA A 7 -5.31 11.24 -23.33
N ARG A 8 -5.22 12.58 -23.22
CA ARG A 8 -4.00 13.36 -23.43
C ARG A 8 -2.81 12.88 -22.57
N TYR A 9 -3.06 12.42 -21.34
CA TYR A 9 -2.01 11.90 -20.48
C TYR A 9 -1.44 10.60 -21.04
N VAL A 10 -2.31 9.70 -21.46
CA VAL A 10 -1.90 8.42 -22.05
C VAL A 10 -1.19 8.61 -23.38
N GLU A 11 -1.65 9.53 -24.22
CA GLU A 11 -0.98 9.93 -25.46
C GLU A 11 0.43 10.47 -25.17
N HIS A 12 0.55 11.34 -24.17
CA HIS A 12 1.85 11.85 -23.70
C HIS A 12 2.77 10.73 -23.23
N PHE A 13 2.30 9.83 -22.37
CA PHE A 13 3.11 8.73 -21.84
C PHE A 13 3.53 7.74 -22.94
N ASN A 14 2.66 7.44 -23.89
CA ASN A 14 2.99 6.62 -25.05
C ASN A 14 4.09 7.24 -25.92
N ALA A 15 4.10 8.58 -26.04
CA ALA A 15 5.11 9.32 -26.79
C ALA A 15 6.47 9.45 -26.06
N MET A 16 6.53 9.12 -24.77
CA MET A 16 7.75 9.22 -23.97
C MET A 16 8.75 8.06 -24.20
N GLU A 17 8.30 6.96 -24.82
CA GLU A 17 9.11 5.77 -24.98
C GLU A 17 8.86 5.03 -26.30
N ASP A 18 9.88 4.32 -26.77
CA ASP A 18 9.72 3.22 -27.71
C ASP A 18 9.28 1.99 -26.92
N GLU A 19 8.14 1.40 -27.22
CA GLU A 19 7.59 0.24 -26.50
C GLU A 19 8.42 -1.02 -26.77
N ASN A 20 9.56 -1.15 -26.08
CA ASN A 20 10.47 -2.28 -26.25
C ASN A 20 9.98 -3.59 -25.64
N VAL A 21 9.03 -3.51 -24.70
CA VAL A 21 8.40 -4.66 -24.04
C VAL A 21 6.90 -4.44 -24.01
N THR A 22 6.16 -5.35 -24.61
CA THR A 22 4.71 -5.43 -24.55
C THR A 22 4.32 -6.76 -23.94
N ASN A 23 3.70 -6.75 -22.77
CA ASN A 23 3.16 -7.94 -22.14
C ASN A 23 1.75 -8.25 -22.70
N PHE A 24 0.70 -7.96 -21.94
CA PHE A 24 -0.67 -8.22 -22.41
C PHE A 24 -1.31 -7.01 -23.14
N ILE A 25 -1.10 -5.80 -22.63
CA ILE A 25 -1.73 -4.58 -23.14
C ILE A 25 -0.66 -3.64 -23.71
N SER A 26 -0.70 -3.38 -25.02
CA SER A 26 0.23 -2.46 -25.67
C SER A 26 -0.05 -0.99 -25.34
N ASN A 27 0.92 -0.11 -25.61
CA ASN A 27 0.74 1.34 -25.51
C ASN A 27 -0.40 1.82 -26.39
N ALA A 28 -0.54 1.29 -27.62
CA ALA A 28 -1.64 1.63 -28.52
C ALA A 28 -3.02 1.26 -27.95
N ALA A 29 -3.12 0.20 -27.14
CA ALA A 29 -4.35 -0.26 -26.50
C ALA A 29 -4.59 0.37 -25.12
N SER A 30 -3.61 1.08 -24.57
CA SER A 30 -3.60 1.52 -23.16
C SER A 30 -4.77 2.42 -22.80
N TRP A 31 -5.13 3.40 -23.65
CA TRP A 31 -6.28 4.26 -23.37
C TRP A 31 -7.60 3.48 -23.38
N ASN A 32 -7.81 2.59 -24.34
CA ASN A 32 -9.00 1.75 -24.42
C ASN A 32 -9.16 0.84 -23.20
N TRP A 33 -8.06 0.41 -22.60
CA TRP A 33 -8.08 -0.37 -21.37
C TRP A 33 -8.33 0.54 -20.16
N LEU A 34 -7.57 1.62 -19.99
CA LEU A 34 -7.68 2.52 -18.85
C LEU A 34 -9.09 3.09 -18.69
N GLN A 35 -9.72 3.55 -19.79
CA GLN A 35 -11.08 4.12 -19.71
C GLN A 35 -12.16 3.13 -19.24
N LYS A 36 -11.89 1.82 -19.30
CA LYS A 36 -12.82 0.77 -18.85
C LYS A 36 -12.51 0.28 -17.44
N GLU A 37 -11.25 0.32 -17.06
CA GLU A 37 -10.77 -0.43 -15.91
C GLU A 37 -10.51 0.42 -14.67
N ILE A 38 -10.29 1.73 -14.80
CA ILE A 38 -9.91 2.55 -13.67
C ILE A 38 -10.97 3.60 -13.31
N PRO A 39 -11.09 3.97 -12.03
CA PRO A 39 -11.79 5.19 -11.66
C PRO A 39 -11.02 6.42 -12.14
N PHE A 40 -11.77 7.46 -12.53
CA PHE A 40 -11.18 8.73 -12.99
C PHE A 40 -11.00 9.69 -11.83
N PHE A 41 -9.92 10.45 -11.86
CA PHE A 41 -9.62 11.45 -10.84
C PHE A 41 -9.21 12.77 -11.49
N GLU A 42 -9.72 13.88 -10.95
CA GLU A 42 -9.25 15.23 -11.30
C GLU A 42 -9.14 16.11 -10.06
N CYS A 43 -8.15 16.98 -10.06
CA CYS A 43 -7.89 17.97 -9.03
C CYS A 43 -7.19 19.21 -9.61
N PRO A 44 -7.05 20.33 -8.87
CA PRO A 44 -6.36 21.51 -9.37
C PRO A 44 -4.84 21.33 -9.51
N ASP A 45 -4.26 20.33 -8.82
CA ASP A 45 -2.83 20.02 -8.90
C ASP A 45 -2.55 19.09 -10.08
N ARG A 46 -1.90 19.66 -11.11
CA ARG A 46 -1.63 18.92 -12.35
C ARG A 46 -0.63 17.78 -12.20
N GLU A 47 0.33 17.91 -11.30
CA GLU A 47 1.33 16.86 -11.08
C GLU A 47 0.72 15.66 -10.38
N VAL A 48 -0.16 15.89 -9.42
CA VAL A 48 -0.94 14.82 -8.77
C VAL A 48 -1.85 14.11 -9.79
N GLU A 49 -2.57 14.89 -10.62
CA GLU A 49 -3.45 14.33 -11.65
C GLU A 49 -2.65 13.54 -12.70
N GLU A 50 -1.54 14.08 -13.20
CA GLU A 50 -0.67 13.40 -14.16
C GLU A 50 -0.10 12.12 -13.59
N MET A 51 0.41 12.16 -12.35
CA MET A 51 0.99 10.99 -11.68
C MET A 51 -0.06 9.91 -11.44
N TYR A 52 -1.32 10.26 -11.12
CA TYR A 52 -2.41 9.30 -10.98
C TYR A 52 -2.59 8.45 -12.26
N TYR A 53 -2.66 9.11 -13.43
CA TYR A 53 -2.79 8.41 -14.72
C TYR A 53 -1.51 7.68 -15.13
N TYR A 54 -0.34 8.25 -14.80
CA TYR A 54 0.94 7.60 -15.08
C TYR A 54 1.10 6.28 -14.32
N ARG A 55 0.71 6.25 -13.05
CA ARG A 55 0.79 5.04 -12.23
C ARG A 55 -0.16 3.95 -12.75
N TRP A 56 -1.37 4.27 -13.17
CA TRP A 56 -2.25 3.34 -13.87
C TRP A 56 -1.68 2.88 -15.21
N TRP A 57 -1.14 3.81 -15.99
CA TRP A 57 -0.52 3.50 -17.27
C TRP A 57 0.70 2.57 -17.10
N SER A 58 1.54 2.76 -16.09
CA SER A 58 2.65 1.87 -15.79
C SER A 58 2.19 0.53 -15.21
N PHE A 59 1.20 0.53 -14.29
CA PHE A 59 0.65 -0.68 -13.68
C PHE A 59 0.13 -1.68 -14.74
N ARG A 60 -0.61 -1.21 -15.75
CA ARG A 60 -1.11 -2.08 -16.83
C ARG A 60 -0.01 -2.78 -17.62
N LYS A 61 1.21 -2.22 -17.70
CA LYS A 61 2.35 -2.83 -18.40
C LYS A 61 2.78 -4.15 -17.77
N HIS A 62 2.49 -4.32 -16.50
CA HIS A 62 2.87 -5.50 -15.72
C HIS A 62 1.83 -6.62 -15.76
N LEU A 63 0.69 -6.38 -16.39
CA LEU A 63 -0.31 -7.43 -16.60
C LEU A 63 0.14 -8.37 -17.71
N GLU A 64 0.24 -9.66 -17.37
CA GLU A 64 0.54 -10.74 -18.31
C GLU A 64 -0.56 -11.78 -18.33
N HIS A 65 -0.77 -12.41 -19.47
CA HIS A 65 -1.66 -13.55 -19.62
C HIS A 65 -0.84 -14.82 -19.80
N THR A 66 -0.85 -15.67 -18.80
CA THR A 66 -0.14 -16.95 -18.78
C THR A 66 -1.08 -18.12 -19.08
N PRO A 67 -0.57 -19.34 -19.34
CA PRO A 67 -1.42 -20.54 -19.41
C PRO A 67 -2.26 -20.81 -18.13
N HIS A 68 -1.92 -20.17 -17.01
CA HIS A 68 -2.61 -20.32 -15.71
C HIS A 68 -3.49 -19.11 -15.37
N GLY A 69 -3.76 -18.22 -16.31
CA GLY A 69 -4.52 -17.00 -16.13
C GLY A 69 -3.66 -15.75 -16.05
N PHE A 70 -4.26 -14.65 -15.62
CA PHE A 70 -3.59 -13.37 -15.48
C PHE A 70 -2.68 -13.32 -14.27
N VAL A 71 -1.54 -12.60 -14.43
CA VAL A 71 -0.60 -12.32 -13.35
C VAL A 71 -0.08 -10.90 -13.46
N PHE A 72 0.40 -10.34 -12.35
CA PHE A 72 1.14 -9.09 -12.33
C PHE A 72 2.62 -9.36 -12.03
N THR A 73 3.50 -8.77 -12.83
CA THR A 73 4.94 -8.85 -12.61
C THR A 73 5.42 -7.65 -11.79
N GLU A 74 6.54 -7.81 -11.11
CA GLU A 74 7.24 -6.72 -10.42
C GLU A 74 8.15 -5.97 -11.39
N PHE A 75 8.87 -6.73 -12.23
CA PHE A 75 9.77 -6.22 -13.28
C PHE A 75 9.12 -6.35 -14.65
N LEU A 76 9.20 -5.30 -15.46
CA LEU A 76 8.62 -5.32 -16.80
C LEU A 76 9.25 -6.39 -17.72
N THR A 77 10.55 -6.66 -17.54
CA THR A 77 11.32 -7.59 -18.37
C THR A 77 11.36 -9.03 -17.86
N ARG A 78 10.58 -9.35 -16.82
CA ARG A 78 10.49 -10.68 -16.23
C ARG A 78 9.05 -11.15 -16.21
N SER A 79 8.80 -12.29 -16.86
CA SER A 79 7.47 -12.93 -16.89
C SER A 79 7.09 -13.64 -15.57
N THR A 80 8.03 -13.80 -14.64
CA THR A 80 7.77 -14.48 -13.37
C THR A 80 7.42 -13.47 -12.27
N PRO A 81 6.23 -13.54 -11.69
CA PRO A 81 5.84 -12.72 -10.55
C PRO A 81 6.78 -12.93 -9.34
N VAL A 82 6.90 -11.88 -8.51
CA VAL A 82 7.68 -11.90 -7.28
C VAL A 82 6.76 -11.61 -6.10
N SER A 83 6.81 -12.46 -5.06
CA SER A 83 5.83 -12.38 -3.95
C SER A 83 6.01 -11.17 -3.05
N SER A 84 7.17 -10.50 -3.06
CA SER A 84 7.37 -9.24 -2.33
C SER A 84 6.40 -8.13 -2.75
N ALA A 85 6.08 -8.05 -4.06
CA ALA A 85 5.20 -7.03 -4.60
C ALA A 85 3.70 -7.36 -4.48
N LEU A 86 3.35 -8.61 -4.15
CA LEU A 86 1.98 -9.13 -4.21
C LEU A 86 0.97 -8.30 -3.42
N GLY A 87 1.31 -7.94 -2.18
CA GLY A 87 0.42 -7.13 -1.33
C GLY A 87 0.14 -5.74 -1.94
N HIS A 88 1.17 -5.07 -2.45
CA HIS A 88 1.02 -3.77 -3.13
C HIS A 88 0.18 -3.88 -4.39
N GLN A 89 0.41 -4.91 -5.21
CA GLN A 89 -0.32 -5.13 -6.45
C GLN A 89 -1.81 -5.43 -6.20
N LEU A 90 -2.13 -6.16 -5.13
CA LEU A 90 -3.53 -6.39 -4.70
C LEU A 90 -4.18 -5.11 -4.20
N MET A 91 -3.47 -4.30 -3.40
CA MET A 91 -3.99 -3.04 -2.87
C MET A 91 -4.22 -2.00 -3.97
N GLU A 92 -3.32 -1.87 -4.94
CA GLU A 92 -3.52 -0.98 -6.09
C GLU A 92 -4.62 -1.52 -7.00
N GLY A 93 -4.56 -2.80 -7.37
CA GLY A 93 -5.48 -3.45 -8.30
C GLY A 93 -6.91 -3.63 -7.80
N ARG A 94 -7.18 -3.53 -6.48
CA ARG A 94 -8.54 -3.64 -5.93
C ARG A 94 -9.51 -2.60 -6.48
N TRP A 95 -8.99 -1.51 -7.07
CA TRP A 95 -9.78 -0.45 -7.69
C TRP A 95 -10.05 -0.65 -9.18
N LEU A 96 -9.49 -1.71 -9.81
CA LEU A 96 -9.81 -2.08 -11.19
C LEU A 96 -11.28 -2.55 -11.29
N HIS A 97 -11.93 -2.27 -12.40
CA HIS A 97 -13.30 -2.69 -12.64
C HIS A 97 -13.43 -4.18 -12.95
N ASP A 98 -12.48 -4.75 -13.71
CA ASP A 98 -12.40 -6.20 -13.95
C ASP A 98 -11.51 -6.86 -12.91
N GLN A 99 -12.14 -7.52 -11.96
CA GLN A 99 -11.45 -8.20 -10.87
C GLN A 99 -10.94 -9.60 -11.26
N ASN A 100 -11.25 -10.12 -12.44
CA ASN A 100 -10.73 -11.40 -12.90
C ASN A 100 -9.19 -11.41 -12.98
N TYR A 101 -8.58 -10.27 -13.27
CA TYR A 101 -7.13 -10.10 -13.24
C TYR A 101 -6.53 -10.49 -11.88
N LEU A 102 -7.14 -10.03 -10.80
CA LEU A 102 -6.67 -10.33 -9.45
C LEU A 102 -7.10 -11.73 -9.00
N ASP A 103 -8.28 -12.21 -9.41
CA ASP A 103 -8.74 -13.56 -9.10
C ASP A 103 -7.77 -14.62 -9.63
N ASP A 104 -7.35 -14.48 -10.88
CA ASP A 104 -6.38 -15.38 -11.50
C ASP A 104 -5.02 -15.26 -10.81
N TYR A 105 -4.59 -14.03 -10.51
CA TYR A 105 -3.31 -13.80 -9.85
C TYR A 105 -3.23 -14.44 -8.46
N VAL A 106 -4.33 -14.37 -7.69
CA VAL A 106 -4.44 -15.01 -6.39
C VAL A 106 -4.42 -16.54 -6.52
N ARG A 107 -5.16 -17.09 -7.49
CA ARG A 107 -5.15 -18.54 -7.78
C ARG A 107 -3.76 -19.02 -8.20
N TYR A 108 -3.05 -18.23 -9.01
CA TYR A 108 -1.66 -18.50 -9.40
C TYR A 108 -0.77 -18.72 -8.16
N TRP A 109 -0.86 -17.84 -7.15
CA TRP A 109 -0.04 -17.93 -5.95
C TRP A 109 -0.47 -19.05 -5.00
N LEU A 110 -1.75 -19.20 -4.75
CA LEU A 110 -2.27 -20.14 -3.75
C LEU A 110 -2.40 -21.58 -4.25
N ARG A 111 -2.65 -21.78 -5.55
CA ARG A 111 -2.99 -23.09 -6.12
C ARG A 111 -2.06 -23.57 -7.21
N GLY A 112 -1.13 -22.76 -7.69
CA GLY A 112 -0.10 -23.17 -8.65
C GLY A 112 0.91 -24.12 -7.99
N GLU A 113 1.18 -25.27 -8.60
CA GLU A 113 2.06 -26.32 -8.02
C GLU A 113 3.48 -25.83 -7.73
N THR A 114 4.07 -25.04 -8.63
CA THR A 114 5.45 -24.54 -8.52
C THR A 114 5.53 -23.21 -7.73
N ASN A 115 4.42 -22.52 -7.51
CA ASN A 115 4.42 -21.14 -7.05
C ASN A 115 4.26 -21.02 -5.53
N ARG A 116 3.74 -22.03 -4.85
CA ARG A 116 3.59 -22.03 -3.38
C ARG A 116 4.91 -21.82 -2.65
N ALA A 117 5.98 -22.50 -3.09
CA ALA A 117 7.31 -22.29 -2.51
C ALA A 117 7.85 -20.88 -2.76
N GLN A 118 7.51 -20.27 -3.90
CA GLN A 118 7.89 -18.90 -4.20
C GLN A 118 7.06 -17.87 -3.42
N LEU A 119 5.83 -18.21 -3.01
CA LEU A 119 5.02 -17.35 -2.14
C LEU A 119 5.70 -17.13 -0.78
N HIS A 120 6.38 -18.15 -0.24
CA HIS A 120 7.14 -18.08 1.02
C HIS A 120 8.57 -17.56 0.86
N LYS A 121 8.95 -17.12 -0.33
CA LYS A 121 10.26 -16.52 -0.56
C LYS A 121 10.45 -15.20 0.16
N TYR A 122 9.38 -14.40 0.23
CA TYR A 122 9.36 -13.10 0.90
C TYR A 122 8.21 -13.01 1.87
N SER A 123 8.40 -12.29 2.98
CA SER A 123 7.32 -11.93 3.90
C SER A 123 6.21 -11.14 3.17
N GLY A 124 4.95 -11.37 3.55
CA GLY A 124 3.84 -10.70 2.88
C GLY A 124 2.53 -10.76 3.67
N TRP A 125 1.61 -9.88 3.29
CA TRP A 125 0.30 -9.72 3.94
C TRP A 125 -0.87 -10.14 3.03
N LEU A 126 -0.74 -11.30 2.38
CA LEU A 126 -1.68 -11.77 1.37
C LEU A 126 -3.13 -11.85 1.87
N ALA A 127 -3.35 -12.45 3.05
CA ALA A 127 -4.71 -12.60 3.57
C ALA A 127 -5.34 -11.24 3.90
N ASP A 128 -4.56 -10.30 4.45
CA ASP A 128 -5.01 -8.95 4.70
C ASP A 128 -5.35 -8.22 3.40
N ALA A 129 -4.46 -8.24 2.40
CA ALA A 129 -4.70 -7.60 1.11
C ALA A 129 -5.95 -8.15 0.39
N LEU A 130 -6.22 -9.45 0.52
CA LEU A 130 -7.44 -10.09 -0.01
C LEU A 130 -8.69 -9.63 0.74
N TYR A 131 -8.63 -9.50 2.05
CA TYR A 131 -9.72 -8.96 2.83
C TYR A 131 -9.98 -7.49 2.49
N GLN A 132 -8.91 -6.67 2.34
CA GLN A 132 -9.02 -5.28 1.90
C GLN A 132 -9.61 -5.15 0.49
N ARG A 133 -9.28 -6.07 -0.42
CA ARG A 133 -9.92 -6.16 -1.73
C ARG A 133 -11.42 -6.49 -1.60
N TYR A 134 -11.76 -7.46 -0.75
CA TYR A 134 -13.15 -7.82 -0.50
C TYR A 134 -13.99 -6.63 -0.01
N LEU A 135 -13.44 -5.78 0.85
CA LEU A 135 -14.12 -4.58 1.32
C LEU A 135 -14.50 -3.60 0.19
N VAL A 136 -13.87 -3.71 -0.97
CA VAL A 136 -14.21 -2.93 -2.19
C VAL A 136 -15.19 -3.70 -3.08
N VAL A 137 -14.93 -4.97 -3.32
CA VAL A 137 -15.60 -5.78 -4.35
C VAL A 137 -16.86 -6.48 -3.85
N SER A 138 -16.89 -6.87 -2.56
CA SER A 138 -17.97 -7.61 -1.88
C SER A 138 -18.26 -9.00 -2.49
N ASP A 139 -17.22 -9.68 -3.01
CA ASP A 139 -17.35 -11.07 -3.50
C ASP A 139 -17.07 -12.08 -2.38
N GLU A 140 -18.09 -12.33 -1.56
CA GLU A 140 -18.04 -13.29 -0.45
C GLU A 140 -17.70 -14.71 -0.92
N LYS A 141 -18.25 -15.15 -2.07
CA LYS A 141 -18.07 -16.52 -2.54
C LYS A 141 -16.63 -16.81 -2.92
N PHE A 142 -16.02 -15.88 -3.66
CA PHE A 142 -14.61 -16.01 -4.02
C PHE A 142 -13.74 -16.01 -2.77
N LEU A 143 -13.93 -15.01 -1.89
CA LEU A 143 -13.13 -14.88 -0.67
C LEU A 143 -13.25 -16.11 0.24
N ALA A 144 -14.47 -16.57 0.53
CA ALA A 144 -14.72 -17.77 1.34
C ALA A 144 -14.08 -19.03 0.75
N SER A 145 -14.04 -19.14 -0.59
CA SER A 145 -13.40 -20.27 -1.29
C SER A 145 -11.89 -20.37 -1.06
N LEU A 146 -11.25 -19.25 -0.66
CA LEU A 146 -9.81 -19.18 -0.40
C LEU A 146 -9.43 -19.52 1.04
N LEU A 147 -10.39 -19.58 1.97
CA LEU A 147 -10.12 -19.78 3.39
C LEU A 147 -9.19 -20.98 3.70
N PRO A 148 -9.39 -22.18 3.13
CA PRO A 148 -8.50 -23.31 3.39
C PRO A 148 -7.06 -23.06 2.89
N ASP A 149 -6.90 -22.33 1.79
CA ASP A 149 -5.59 -22.00 1.23
C ASP A 149 -4.86 -20.98 2.12
N LEU A 150 -5.58 -19.98 2.64
CA LEU A 150 -5.04 -18.96 3.52
C LEU A 150 -4.63 -19.51 4.89
N ILE A 151 -5.44 -20.40 5.47
CA ILE A 151 -5.10 -21.12 6.71
C ILE A 151 -3.79 -21.89 6.51
N ARG A 152 -3.69 -22.68 5.43
CA ARG A 152 -2.48 -23.46 5.12
C ARG A 152 -1.26 -22.57 4.91
N ASN A 153 -1.42 -21.44 4.21
CA ASN A 153 -0.35 -20.48 4.01
C ASN A 153 0.13 -19.88 5.33
N TYR A 154 -0.78 -19.54 6.24
CA TYR A 154 -0.45 -19.03 7.57
C TYR A 154 0.30 -20.06 8.42
N GLN A 155 -0.21 -21.27 8.48
CA GLN A 155 0.40 -22.40 9.22
C GLN A 155 1.78 -22.77 8.68
N GLN A 156 2.01 -22.61 7.38
CA GLN A 156 3.35 -22.79 6.80
C GLN A 156 4.34 -21.73 7.30
N TRP A 157 3.92 -20.47 7.42
CA TRP A 157 4.74 -19.43 8.07
C TRP A 157 5.03 -19.74 9.54
N GLU A 158 4.05 -20.23 10.31
CA GLU A 158 4.27 -20.70 11.69
C GLU A 158 5.36 -21.79 11.71
N HIS A 159 5.24 -22.80 10.87
CA HIS A 159 6.20 -23.89 10.80
C HIS A 159 7.63 -23.40 10.42
N GLU A 160 7.74 -22.45 9.49
CA GLU A 160 9.03 -22.02 8.94
C GLU A 160 9.72 -20.92 9.76
N ARG A 161 8.96 -20.05 10.42
CA ARG A 161 9.48 -18.78 10.95
C ARG A 161 9.08 -18.47 12.39
N GLU A 162 8.18 -19.22 12.99
CA GLU A 162 7.83 -19.00 14.38
C GLU A 162 8.97 -19.38 15.31
N THR A 163 9.20 -18.57 16.36
CA THR A 163 10.23 -18.85 17.37
C THR A 163 9.85 -20.04 18.26
N PRO A 164 10.82 -20.81 18.76
CA PRO A 164 10.57 -21.80 19.80
C PRO A 164 9.92 -21.16 21.04
N GLY A 165 8.78 -21.68 21.46
CA GLY A 165 7.96 -21.11 22.55
C GLY A 165 6.80 -20.26 22.08
N GLY A 166 6.70 -20.00 20.79
CA GLY A 166 5.53 -19.54 20.07
C GLY A 166 5.24 -18.03 20.06
N GLY A 167 4.70 -17.59 18.95
CA GLY A 167 3.96 -16.34 18.82
C GLY A 167 4.73 -15.15 18.27
N LEU A 168 6.04 -15.18 18.07
CA LEU A 168 6.79 -14.19 17.29
C LEU A 168 7.50 -14.86 16.12
N PHE A 169 7.70 -14.08 15.05
CA PHE A 169 8.31 -14.56 13.81
C PHE A 169 9.65 -13.87 13.59
N TRP A 170 10.63 -14.66 13.17
CA TRP A 170 11.94 -14.17 12.74
C TRP A 170 12.05 -14.11 11.23
N GLN A 171 12.90 -13.24 10.69
CA GLN A 171 13.16 -13.17 9.25
C GLN A 171 14.55 -12.59 8.95
N TYR A 172 15.11 -13.00 7.82
CA TYR A 172 16.28 -12.36 7.22
C TYR A 172 15.85 -11.10 6.47
N ASP A 173 16.69 -10.06 6.43
CA ASP A 173 16.42 -8.83 5.69
C ASP A 173 16.10 -9.08 4.22
N VAL A 174 16.93 -9.89 3.54
CA VAL A 174 16.72 -10.28 2.14
C VAL A 174 15.41 -11.01 1.90
N ARG A 175 14.80 -11.60 2.93
CA ARG A 175 13.51 -12.31 2.84
C ARG A 175 12.33 -11.43 3.25
N ASP A 176 12.60 -10.27 3.82
CA ASP A 176 11.64 -9.18 3.93
C ASP A 176 11.63 -8.29 2.68
N ALA A 177 12.48 -8.59 1.67
CA ALA A 177 12.75 -7.74 0.51
C ALA A 177 13.32 -6.36 0.89
N MET A 178 14.16 -6.32 1.94
CA MET A 178 14.73 -5.12 2.55
C MET A 178 16.23 -5.30 2.77
N GLU A 179 16.90 -5.65 1.69
CA GLU A 179 18.32 -5.94 1.65
C GLU A 179 19.16 -4.74 2.10
N GLU A 180 20.23 -5.01 2.85
CA GLU A 180 21.16 -3.99 3.34
C GLU A 180 20.51 -2.99 4.31
N SER A 181 19.45 -3.38 5.02
CA SER A 181 18.93 -2.59 6.14
C SER A 181 19.93 -2.54 7.31
N ILE A 182 19.93 -1.46 8.08
CA ILE A 182 20.90 -1.27 9.22
C ILE A 182 20.78 -2.40 10.23
N SER A 183 19.57 -2.81 10.55
CA SER A 183 19.28 -3.91 11.49
C SER A 183 19.29 -5.28 10.82
N GLY A 184 19.54 -5.34 9.51
CA GLY A 184 19.43 -6.54 8.71
C GLY A 184 20.47 -7.60 9.03
N SER A 185 20.16 -8.84 8.67
CA SER A 185 21.08 -9.97 8.67
C SER A 185 20.60 -11.03 7.70
N ARG A 186 21.54 -11.65 7.00
CA ARG A 186 21.28 -12.80 6.12
C ARG A 186 21.44 -14.14 6.80
N THR A 187 21.87 -14.15 8.08
CA THR A 187 22.21 -15.36 8.83
C THR A 187 21.56 -15.45 10.20
N ASN A 188 21.24 -14.31 10.83
CA ASN A 188 20.69 -14.25 12.17
C ASN A 188 19.16 -14.25 12.12
N GLN A 189 18.53 -15.00 13.02
CA GLN A 189 17.09 -15.12 13.13
C GLN A 189 16.49 -13.96 13.94
N ASN A 190 16.61 -12.75 13.40
CA ASN A 190 16.14 -11.54 14.07
C ASN A 190 14.61 -11.42 14.03
N LEU A 191 14.02 -10.96 15.13
CA LEU A 191 12.59 -10.64 15.20
C LEU A 191 12.38 -9.25 14.61
N ARG A 192 11.67 -9.18 13.49
CA ARG A 192 11.48 -7.94 12.72
C ARG A 192 10.05 -7.43 12.83
N PRO A 193 9.84 -6.11 12.99
CA PRO A 193 8.50 -5.50 12.97
C PRO A 193 7.69 -5.88 11.73
N THR A 194 8.35 -6.02 10.57
CA THR A 194 7.77 -6.33 9.26
C THR A 194 6.95 -7.62 9.28
N ILE A 195 7.63 -8.78 9.38
CA ILE A 195 6.96 -10.08 9.32
C ILE A 195 5.93 -10.23 10.44
N ASN A 196 6.21 -9.71 11.64
CA ASN A 196 5.29 -9.81 12.78
C ASN A 196 4.01 -9.00 12.55
N SER A 197 4.09 -7.82 11.93
CA SER A 197 2.93 -7.03 11.54
C SER A 197 2.14 -7.69 10.41
N TYR A 198 2.81 -8.26 9.41
CA TYR A 198 2.16 -9.00 8.33
C TYR A 198 1.39 -10.21 8.86
N MET A 199 1.98 -10.99 9.76
CA MET A 199 1.33 -12.14 10.36
C MET A 199 0.14 -11.74 11.25
N PHE A 200 0.24 -10.59 11.94
CA PHE A 200 -0.90 -10.02 12.69
C PHE A 200 -2.05 -9.62 11.74
N GLY A 201 -1.76 -8.89 10.67
CA GLY A 201 -2.76 -8.51 9.66
C GLY A 201 -3.41 -9.74 9.02
N ASN A 202 -2.59 -10.72 8.62
CA ASN A 202 -3.07 -11.99 8.06
C ASN A 202 -3.98 -12.75 9.02
N ALA A 203 -3.65 -12.83 10.32
CA ALA A 203 -4.49 -13.50 11.30
C ALA A 203 -5.85 -12.81 11.47
N ARG A 204 -5.88 -11.48 11.61
CA ARG A 204 -7.14 -10.71 11.64
C ARG A 204 -7.98 -10.93 10.40
N ALA A 205 -7.36 -10.89 9.24
CA ALA A 205 -8.04 -11.08 7.96
C ALA A 205 -8.63 -12.49 7.85
N ILE A 206 -7.88 -13.53 8.20
CA ILE A 206 -8.38 -14.92 8.18
C ILE A 206 -9.55 -15.08 9.16
N ALA A 207 -9.51 -14.46 10.35
CA ALA A 207 -10.63 -14.47 11.28
C ALA A 207 -11.89 -13.84 10.65
N ASN A 208 -11.77 -12.70 10.00
CA ASN A 208 -12.89 -12.05 9.31
C ASN A 208 -13.41 -12.87 8.12
N ILE A 209 -12.51 -13.44 7.32
CA ILE A 209 -12.87 -14.32 6.19
C ILE A 209 -13.57 -15.58 6.69
N ALA A 210 -13.13 -16.13 7.81
CA ALA A 210 -13.77 -17.30 8.43
C ALA A 210 -15.21 -17.00 8.89
N ARG A 211 -15.48 -15.80 9.43
CA ARG A 211 -16.84 -15.36 9.75
C ARG A 211 -17.73 -15.30 8.51
N ILE A 212 -17.22 -14.71 7.42
CA ILE A 212 -17.92 -14.65 6.13
C ILE A 212 -18.21 -16.07 5.62
N ALA A 213 -17.26 -17.00 5.77
CA ALA A 213 -17.42 -18.39 5.38
C ALA A 213 -18.28 -19.22 6.37
N GLY A 214 -18.80 -18.63 7.44
CA GLY A 214 -19.59 -19.33 8.47
C GLY A 214 -18.79 -20.26 9.40
N SER A 215 -17.46 -20.11 9.45
CA SER A 215 -16.55 -20.95 10.24
C SER A 215 -16.12 -20.25 11.54
N ASN A 216 -17.05 -20.15 12.51
CA ASN A 216 -16.83 -19.41 13.76
C ASN A 216 -15.64 -19.96 14.57
N HIS A 217 -15.44 -21.29 14.62
CA HIS A 217 -14.31 -21.89 15.33
C HIS A 217 -12.96 -21.40 14.77
N VAL A 218 -12.80 -21.36 13.44
CA VAL A 218 -11.60 -20.82 12.79
C VAL A 218 -11.44 -19.33 13.08
N ALA A 219 -12.54 -18.58 13.09
CA ALA A 219 -12.51 -17.16 13.42
C ALA A 219 -11.97 -16.93 14.84
N GLU A 220 -12.47 -17.65 15.84
CA GLU A 220 -12.00 -17.55 17.23
C GLU A 220 -10.54 -17.97 17.39
N GLU A 221 -10.10 -19.00 16.67
CA GLU A 221 -8.71 -19.46 16.67
C GLU A 221 -7.76 -18.38 16.13
N PHE A 222 -8.10 -17.74 15.02
CA PHE A 222 -7.27 -16.71 14.40
C PHE A 222 -7.37 -15.37 15.13
N ASP A 223 -8.48 -15.01 15.75
CA ASP A 223 -8.57 -13.89 16.69
C ASP A 223 -7.61 -14.06 17.87
N ALA A 224 -7.54 -15.27 18.44
CA ALA A 224 -6.64 -15.57 19.55
C ALA A 224 -5.16 -15.39 19.12
N ARG A 225 -4.78 -15.83 17.89
CA ARG A 225 -3.45 -15.62 17.32
C ARG A 225 -3.14 -14.11 17.17
N ALA A 226 -4.08 -13.35 16.60
CA ALA A 226 -3.90 -11.91 16.44
C ALA A 226 -3.74 -11.19 17.79
N VAL A 227 -4.56 -11.52 18.79
CA VAL A 227 -4.49 -10.95 20.14
C VAL A 227 -3.15 -11.29 20.81
N GLN A 228 -2.69 -12.54 20.68
CA GLN A 228 -1.41 -12.96 21.23
C GLN A 228 -0.26 -12.21 20.56
N LEU A 229 -0.23 -12.17 19.23
CA LEU A 229 0.84 -11.54 18.46
C LEU A 229 0.91 -10.04 18.74
N ARG A 230 -0.24 -9.34 18.82
CA ARG A 230 -0.31 -7.93 19.25
C ARG A 230 0.40 -7.72 20.60
N LYS A 231 0.10 -8.55 21.61
CA LYS A 231 0.72 -8.46 22.94
C LYS A 231 2.22 -8.66 22.88
N LEU A 232 2.68 -9.65 22.12
CA LEU A 232 4.09 -10.00 22.02
C LEU A 232 4.89 -8.91 21.25
N VAL A 233 4.36 -8.41 20.13
CA VAL A 233 5.00 -7.33 19.37
C VAL A 233 5.15 -6.08 20.23
N GLN A 234 4.09 -5.63 20.90
CA GLN A 234 4.13 -4.46 21.78
C GLN A 234 5.08 -4.64 22.98
N ARG A 235 5.25 -5.87 23.46
CA ARG A 235 6.11 -6.18 24.59
C ARG A 235 7.59 -6.30 24.19
N TYR A 236 7.89 -6.95 23.08
CA TYR A 236 9.24 -7.37 22.73
C TYR A 236 9.87 -6.57 21.61
N LEU A 237 9.11 -5.96 20.71
CA LEU A 237 9.64 -5.17 19.60
C LEU A 237 9.53 -3.65 19.82
N TRP A 238 8.84 -3.21 20.87
CA TRP A 238 8.81 -1.80 21.25
C TRP A 238 10.04 -1.46 22.12
N ASN A 239 10.99 -0.75 21.54
CA ASN A 239 12.12 -0.21 22.30
C ASN A 239 11.69 1.06 23.05
N ARG A 240 11.56 0.95 24.38
CA ARG A 240 11.11 2.07 25.22
C ARG A 240 12.13 3.22 25.29
N THR A 241 13.41 2.92 25.10
CA THR A 241 14.49 3.92 25.14
C THR A 241 14.45 4.78 23.90
N ASP A 242 14.26 4.16 22.74
CA ASP A 242 14.27 4.84 21.46
C ASP A 242 12.87 5.30 21.02
N GLY A 243 11.81 4.85 21.76
CA GLY A 243 10.41 5.20 21.46
C GLY A 243 9.98 4.73 20.07
N PHE A 244 10.39 3.51 19.67
CA PHE A 244 10.16 3.02 18.32
C PHE A 244 10.01 1.49 18.28
N PHE A 245 9.32 0.95 17.26
CA PHE A 245 9.37 -0.48 17.00
C PHE A 245 10.64 -0.81 16.24
N GLU A 246 11.46 -1.66 16.82
CA GLU A 246 12.77 -2.00 16.29
C GLU A 246 12.97 -3.52 16.18
N VAL A 247 13.98 -3.87 15.41
CA VAL A 247 14.42 -5.26 15.32
C VAL A 247 15.03 -5.70 16.65
N LEU A 248 14.53 -6.81 17.19
CA LEU A 248 15.15 -7.52 18.30
C LEU A 248 16.04 -8.62 17.70
N ARG A 249 17.34 -8.51 17.96
CA ARG A 249 18.34 -9.44 17.45
C ARG A 249 18.25 -10.80 18.14
N ASP A 250 18.83 -11.81 17.55
CA ASP A 250 18.91 -13.17 18.12
C ASP A 250 19.67 -13.26 19.45
N ASP A 251 20.49 -12.25 19.78
CA ASP A 251 21.13 -12.09 21.10
C ASP A 251 20.24 -11.38 22.16
N ASN A 252 18.95 -11.17 21.84
CA ASN A 252 17.95 -10.47 22.65
C ASN A 252 18.27 -8.99 22.93
N LYS A 253 19.04 -8.33 22.06
CA LYS A 253 19.28 -6.89 22.12
C LYS A 253 18.57 -6.17 20.98
N PHE A 254 18.08 -4.96 21.25
CA PHE A 254 17.57 -4.10 20.20
C PHE A 254 18.68 -3.67 19.24
N SER A 255 18.28 -3.44 17.99
CA SER A 255 19.18 -2.93 16.95
C SER A 255 19.66 -1.51 17.23
N HIS A 256 18.88 -0.73 17.98
CA HIS A 256 19.04 0.71 18.17
C HIS A 256 19.07 1.48 16.82
N ALA A 257 18.39 0.94 15.84
CA ALA A 257 18.17 1.58 14.54
C ALA A 257 16.67 1.77 14.34
N ARG A 258 16.24 3.03 14.28
CA ARG A 258 14.89 3.35 13.81
C ARG A 258 14.91 3.23 12.30
N GLU A 259 14.12 2.31 11.80
CA GLU A 259 13.95 2.05 10.36
C GLU A 259 12.47 2.16 9.99
N GLU A 260 12.16 2.51 8.75
CA GLU A 260 10.79 2.75 8.27
C GLU A 260 9.85 1.57 8.54
N ILE A 261 10.41 0.35 8.64
CA ILE A 261 9.67 -0.86 9.04
C ILE A 261 9.00 -0.75 10.42
N GLY A 262 9.46 0.13 11.27
CA GLY A 262 8.86 0.40 12.58
C GLY A 262 7.55 1.17 12.53
N PHE A 263 7.16 1.73 11.35
CA PHE A 263 5.83 2.29 11.12
C PHE A 263 4.82 1.25 10.61
N ILE A 264 5.26 0.11 10.08
CA ILE A 264 4.38 -0.94 9.53
C ILE A 264 3.34 -1.47 10.56
N PRO A 265 3.61 -1.55 11.87
CA PRO A 265 2.57 -1.92 12.83
C PRO A 265 1.27 -1.12 12.70
N TRP A 266 1.34 0.19 12.40
CA TRP A 266 0.14 1.04 12.21
C TRP A 266 -0.57 0.80 10.87
N TYR A 267 0.12 0.26 9.86
CA TYR A 267 -0.53 -0.19 8.63
C TYR A 267 -1.64 -1.22 8.92
N PHE A 268 -1.41 -2.07 9.93
CA PHE A 268 -2.35 -3.10 10.37
C PHE A 268 -3.12 -2.73 11.65
N GLU A 269 -3.01 -1.49 12.14
CA GLU A 269 -3.64 -1.06 13.42
C GLU A 269 -3.24 -1.99 14.59
N LEU A 270 -1.98 -2.48 14.58
CA LEU A 270 -1.48 -3.39 15.60
C LEU A 270 -1.26 -2.69 16.94
N PRO A 271 -0.66 -1.49 17.04
CA PRO A 271 -0.46 -0.84 18.32
C PRO A 271 -1.79 -0.51 19.01
N ALA A 272 -1.81 -0.56 20.34
CA ALA A 272 -2.93 -0.03 21.10
C ALA A 272 -2.96 1.51 20.97
N ASP A 273 -4.14 2.11 21.11
CA ASP A 273 -4.32 3.56 21.23
C ASP A 273 -3.79 4.00 22.63
N ASP A 274 -2.46 4.14 22.72
CA ASP A 274 -1.71 4.46 23.94
C ASP A 274 -0.58 5.44 23.57
N PRO A 275 -0.54 6.64 24.16
CA PRO A 275 0.44 7.68 23.83
C PRO A 275 1.91 7.24 23.87
N LYS A 276 2.22 6.17 24.60
CA LYS A 276 3.59 5.64 24.62
C LYS A 276 4.08 5.13 23.27
N PHE A 277 3.17 4.69 22.39
CA PHE A 277 3.51 4.26 21.03
C PHE A 277 3.50 5.42 20.05
N ASP A 278 2.67 6.44 20.29
CA ASP A 278 2.48 7.57 19.38
C ASP A 278 3.77 8.37 19.15
N VAL A 279 4.68 8.36 20.14
CA VAL A 279 5.96 9.09 20.07
C VAL A 279 6.83 8.68 18.86
N ALA A 280 6.62 7.47 18.29
CA ALA A 280 7.30 7.05 17.08
C ALA A 280 7.07 8.03 15.91
N TRP A 281 5.87 8.58 15.81
CA TRP A 281 5.48 9.49 14.74
C TRP A 281 6.14 10.86 14.82
N THR A 282 6.76 11.22 15.95
CA THR A 282 7.59 12.45 16.04
C THR A 282 8.82 12.39 15.12
N GLN A 283 9.24 11.19 14.72
CA GLN A 283 10.38 10.99 13.81
C GLN A 283 9.98 11.18 12.33
N PHE A 284 8.69 11.12 12.02
CA PHE A 284 8.19 11.12 10.64
C PHE A 284 8.57 12.41 9.88
N SER A 285 8.24 13.57 10.45
CA SER A 285 8.53 14.89 9.85
C SER A 285 9.86 15.48 10.30
N ASP A 286 10.64 14.80 11.14
CA ASP A 286 11.95 15.26 11.61
C ASP A 286 12.99 15.13 10.47
N PRO A 287 13.68 16.22 10.07
CA PRO A 287 14.76 16.17 9.07
C PRO A 287 15.97 15.31 9.46
N GLN A 288 16.15 15.02 10.74
CA GLN A 288 17.15 14.06 11.24
C GLN A 288 16.55 12.67 11.48
N GLY A 289 15.23 12.57 11.45
CA GLY A 289 14.48 11.32 11.45
C GLY A 289 14.33 10.78 10.03
N PHE A 290 13.10 10.76 9.52
CA PHE A 290 12.79 10.13 8.23
C PHE A 290 12.50 11.14 7.10
N SER A 291 12.32 12.42 7.39
CA SER A 291 12.00 13.42 6.38
C SER A 291 13.23 13.84 5.58
N ALA A 292 13.18 13.65 4.27
CA ALA A 292 14.22 14.09 3.35
C ALA A 292 13.61 14.87 2.16
N PRO A 293 14.42 15.63 1.40
CA PRO A 293 13.93 16.43 0.28
C PRO A 293 13.13 15.67 -0.77
N TYR A 294 13.44 14.37 -0.98
CA TYR A 294 12.79 13.55 -2.00
C TYR A 294 11.99 12.37 -1.44
N GLY A 295 11.70 12.35 -0.14
CA GLY A 295 10.78 11.37 0.43
C GLY A 295 11.13 10.93 1.83
N ILE A 296 10.44 9.87 2.26
CA ILE A 296 10.64 9.21 3.54
C ILE A 296 11.81 8.23 3.38
N THR A 297 12.83 8.36 4.22
CA THR A 297 14.01 7.48 4.19
C THR A 297 13.73 6.15 4.89
N THR A 298 14.33 5.07 4.41
CA THR A 298 14.15 3.73 5.02
C THR A 298 14.81 3.57 6.38
N ALA A 299 15.73 4.45 6.74
CA ALA A 299 16.34 4.53 8.07
C ALA A 299 16.43 5.99 8.54
N GLU A 300 16.48 6.23 9.86
CA GLU A 300 16.62 7.58 10.38
C GLU A 300 17.97 8.20 9.98
N ARG A 301 17.95 9.43 9.52
CA ARG A 301 19.09 10.13 8.91
C ARG A 301 20.22 10.46 9.90
N ARG A 302 19.93 10.52 11.20
CA ARG A 302 20.95 10.72 12.25
C ARG A 302 21.72 9.46 12.61
N HIS A 303 21.30 8.26 12.15
CA HIS A 303 21.96 7.02 12.51
C HIS A 303 23.38 6.95 11.92
N PRO A 304 24.41 6.53 12.69
CA PRO A 304 25.79 6.50 12.20
C PRO A 304 26.03 5.62 10.97
N LEU A 305 25.17 4.61 10.78
CA LEU A 305 25.23 3.69 9.63
C LEU A 305 24.27 4.08 8.50
N PHE A 306 23.68 5.30 8.54
CA PHE A 306 22.83 5.79 7.45
C PHE A 306 23.63 5.82 6.14
N ARG A 307 23.11 5.17 5.09
CA ARG A 307 23.74 5.06 3.75
C ARG A 307 25.17 4.50 3.78
N SER A 308 25.48 3.63 4.75
CA SER A 308 26.84 3.11 4.97
C SER A 308 27.22 1.95 4.06
N HIS A 309 26.24 1.24 3.47
CA HIS A 309 26.51 0.11 2.59
C HIS A 309 26.97 0.50 1.17
N GLY A 310 26.91 1.80 0.86
CA GLY A 310 27.37 2.34 -0.41
C GLY A 310 26.29 2.35 -1.50
N TYR A 311 26.63 2.95 -2.63
CA TYR A 311 25.70 3.27 -3.70
C TYR A 311 25.44 2.05 -4.61
N GLY A 312 24.15 1.79 -4.89
CA GLY A 312 23.73 0.77 -5.86
C GLY A 312 23.54 -0.64 -5.30
N HIS A 313 23.35 -0.79 -3.98
CA HIS A 313 23.31 -2.08 -3.28
C HIS A 313 21.96 -2.38 -2.61
N CYS A 314 20.81 -2.03 -3.21
CA CYS A 314 19.49 -2.21 -2.56
C CYS A 314 19.44 -1.51 -1.18
N GLU A 315 19.67 -0.24 -1.16
CA GLU A 315 20.01 0.61 -0.02
C GLU A 315 18.83 0.86 0.94
N TRP A 316 18.39 -0.18 1.64
CA TRP A 316 17.41 -0.05 2.73
C TRP A 316 17.99 0.57 4.00
N ASP A 317 19.25 0.93 3.98
CA ASP A 317 19.93 1.67 5.05
C ASP A 317 19.78 3.21 4.92
N GLY A 318 18.81 3.69 4.11
CA GLY A 318 18.53 5.13 4.05
C GLY A 318 17.98 5.69 2.76
N ALA A 319 18.01 4.96 1.62
CA ALA A 319 17.40 5.45 0.38
C ALA A 319 15.87 5.56 0.49
N VAL A 320 15.24 6.32 -0.41
CA VAL A 320 13.78 6.41 -0.49
C VAL A 320 13.25 5.30 -1.38
N TRP A 321 12.39 4.46 -0.82
CA TRP A 321 11.75 3.34 -1.52
C TRP A 321 10.25 3.58 -1.67
N PRO A 322 9.70 3.64 -2.89
CA PRO A 322 8.25 3.68 -3.11
C PRO A 322 7.48 2.57 -2.40
N PHE A 323 8.09 1.39 -2.29
CA PHE A 323 7.58 0.25 -1.51
C PHE A 323 7.25 0.66 -0.08
N ALA A 324 8.25 1.14 0.67
CA ALA A 324 8.12 1.53 2.07
C ALA A 324 7.27 2.80 2.23
N THR A 325 7.48 3.81 1.35
CA THR A 325 6.70 5.06 1.37
C THR A 325 5.20 4.80 1.27
N SER A 326 4.76 3.88 0.38
CA SER A 326 3.33 3.58 0.26
C SER A 326 2.76 2.87 1.49
N GLN A 327 3.53 2.01 2.15
CA GLN A 327 3.13 1.40 3.43
C GLN A 327 3.08 2.43 4.56
N THR A 328 4.09 3.29 4.65
CA THR A 328 4.17 4.31 5.72
C THR A 328 3.07 5.35 5.59
N LEU A 329 2.73 5.79 4.38
CA LEU A 329 1.60 6.71 4.17
C LEU A 329 0.24 6.05 4.52
N ASN A 330 0.03 4.78 4.21
CA ASN A 330 -1.16 4.07 4.66
C ASN A 330 -1.18 3.90 6.19
N ALA A 331 -0.04 3.61 6.81
CA ALA A 331 0.09 3.54 8.27
C ALA A 331 -0.22 4.89 8.93
N LEU A 332 0.27 6.00 8.36
CA LEU A 332 -0.03 7.35 8.81
C LEU A 332 -1.52 7.69 8.65
N ALA A 333 -2.13 7.27 7.53
CA ALA A 333 -3.57 7.48 7.32
C ALA A 333 -4.42 6.78 8.39
N ASN A 334 -4.06 5.54 8.76
CA ASN A 334 -4.71 4.81 9.85
C ASN A 334 -4.47 5.52 11.20
N PHE A 335 -3.22 5.94 11.46
CA PHE A 335 -2.89 6.63 12.69
C PHE A 335 -3.67 7.93 12.87
N LEU A 336 -3.80 8.73 11.80
CA LEU A 336 -4.56 9.98 11.83
C LEU A 336 -6.07 9.78 12.05
N ARG A 337 -6.63 8.65 11.64
CA ARG A 337 -8.07 8.40 11.66
C ARG A 337 -8.55 7.59 12.85
N ASP A 338 -7.74 6.66 13.31
CA ASP A 338 -8.17 5.62 14.24
C ASP A 338 -7.50 5.71 15.62
N TYR A 339 -6.55 6.63 15.80
CA TYR A 339 -5.86 6.86 17.07
C TYR A 339 -6.10 8.27 17.60
N LYS A 340 -6.22 8.39 18.93
CA LYS A 340 -6.35 9.68 19.61
C LYS A 340 -4.98 10.31 19.80
N GLN A 341 -4.58 11.16 18.90
CA GLN A 341 -3.25 11.77 18.88
C GLN A 341 -3.29 13.24 18.41
N SER A 342 -2.20 13.98 18.64
CA SER A 342 -2.00 15.37 18.20
C SER A 342 -0.58 15.65 17.73
N LEU A 343 0.20 14.60 17.44
CA LEU A 343 1.62 14.69 17.06
C LEU A 343 1.81 14.99 15.59
N VAL A 344 0.93 14.45 14.77
CA VAL A 344 0.92 14.62 13.31
C VAL A 344 -0.48 14.98 12.84
N SER A 345 -0.57 15.56 11.65
CA SER A 345 -1.81 16.08 11.08
C SER A 345 -2.01 15.63 9.63
N SER A 346 -3.18 15.92 9.07
CA SER A 346 -3.42 15.73 7.64
C SER A 346 -2.45 16.56 6.77
N ARG A 347 -1.87 17.64 7.29
CA ARG A 347 -0.83 18.42 6.60
C ARG A 347 0.44 17.60 6.44
N ASP A 348 0.91 16.92 7.49
CA ASP A 348 2.10 16.07 7.44
C ASP A 348 1.91 14.91 6.43
N TYR A 349 0.70 14.32 6.41
CA TYR A 349 0.35 13.31 5.41
C TYR A 349 0.42 13.86 4.00
N PHE A 350 -0.23 14.98 3.75
CA PHE A 350 -0.36 15.56 2.41
C PHE A 350 0.98 16.08 1.89
N ASP A 351 1.80 16.70 2.73
CA ASP A 351 3.14 17.17 2.35
C ASP A 351 4.06 16.00 1.98
N ALA A 352 4.01 14.89 2.74
CA ALA A 352 4.75 13.68 2.40
C ALA A 352 4.20 13.01 1.12
N PHE A 353 2.88 13.00 0.93
CA PHE A 353 2.26 12.54 -0.31
C PHE A 353 2.70 13.38 -1.52
N LEU A 354 2.71 14.71 -1.41
CA LEU A 354 3.23 15.58 -2.48
C LEU A 354 4.71 15.34 -2.76
N THR A 355 5.53 15.12 -1.73
CA THR A 355 6.94 14.75 -1.92
C THR A 355 7.05 13.43 -2.69
N TYR A 356 6.19 12.46 -2.39
CA TYR A 356 6.11 11.19 -3.13
C TYR A 356 5.68 11.41 -4.60
N VAL A 357 4.73 12.32 -4.88
CA VAL A 357 4.36 12.72 -6.25
C VAL A 357 5.56 13.30 -6.99
N HIS A 358 6.19 14.33 -6.41
CA HIS A 358 7.29 15.07 -7.05
C HIS A 358 8.53 14.19 -7.26
N SER A 359 8.79 13.22 -6.39
CA SER A 359 9.92 12.30 -6.52
C SER A 359 9.78 11.31 -7.69
N GLN A 360 8.55 11.07 -8.18
CA GLN A 360 8.30 10.12 -9.27
C GLN A 360 8.53 10.74 -10.66
N HIS A 361 9.68 11.37 -10.81
CA HIS A 361 10.12 11.96 -12.07
C HIS A 361 11.58 11.60 -12.36
N ALA A 362 11.94 11.55 -13.65
CA ALA A 362 13.30 11.50 -14.14
C ALA A 362 13.40 12.32 -15.43
N ASP A 363 14.41 13.18 -15.55
CA ASP A 363 14.61 14.04 -16.73
C ASP A 363 13.36 14.89 -17.07
N ASN A 364 12.67 15.41 -16.06
CA ASN A 364 11.42 16.19 -16.15
C ASN A 364 10.23 15.43 -16.79
N LYS A 365 10.22 14.10 -16.68
CA LYS A 365 9.15 13.24 -17.16
C LYS A 365 8.67 12.33 -16.03
N PRO A 366 7.39 11.96 -15.98
CA PRO A 366 6.92 10.94 -15.06
C PRO A 366 7.75 9.67 -15.14
N TYR A 367 8.14 9.14 -13.99
CA TYR A 367 9.01 7.98 -13.88
C TYR A 367 8.77 7.25 -12.57
N ILE A 368 8.85 5.94 -12.59
CA ILE A 368 8.90 5.10 -11.39
C ILE A 368 10.01 4.07 -11.55
N GLY A 369 10.88 3.99 -10.56
CA GLY A 369 11.95 3.01 -10.43
C GLY A 369 11.85 2.26 -9.11
N GLU A 370 12.94 1.63 -8.72
CA GLU A 370 13.00 0.81 -7.51
C GLU A 370 13.20 1.67 -6.26
N TYR A 371 14.23 2.51 -6.25
CA TYR A 371 14.54 3.45 -5.17
C TYR A 371 15.38 4.63 -5.67
N LEU A 372 15.40 5.69 -4.88
CA LEU A 372 16.05 6.93 -5.25
C LEU A 372 16.85 7.53 -4.08
N ASP A 373 17.79 8.38 -4.44
CA ASP A 373 18.60 9.14 -3.49
C ASP A 373 17.74 10.19 -2.79
N GLU A 374 17.75 10.22 -1.47
CA GLU A 374 16.90 11.04 -0.61
C GLU A 374 17.22 12.54 -0.70
N THR A 375 18.41 12.90 -1.17
CA THR A 375 18.89 14.30 -1.24
C THR A 375 18.77 14.87 -2.64
N THR A 376 19.07 14.08 -3.66
CA THR A 376 19.14 14.54 -5.06
C THR A 376 17.92 14.14 -5.89
N GLY A 377 17.12 13.18 -5.43
CA GLY A 377 16.00 12.62 -6.19
C GLY A 377 16.43 11.73 -7.37
N GLN A 378 17.71 11.43 -7.48
CA GLN A 378 18.20 10.59 -8.55
C GLN A 378 17.81 9.12 -8.31
N TRP A 379 17.14 8.51 -9.30
CA TRP A 379 16.86 7.09 -9.31
C TRP A 379 18.16 6.27 -9.43
N ILE A 380 18.39 5.37 -8.49
CA ILE A 380 19.67 4.70 -8.34
C ILE A 380 19.78 3.51 -9.30
N ASN A 381 18.84 2.62 -9.36
CA ASN A 381 18.87 1.45 -10.27
C ASN A 381 17.89 1.54 -11.45
N GLY A 382 17.43 2.74 -11.82
CA GLY A 382 16.22 2.90 -12.60
C GLY A 382 16.39 3.17 -14.10
N LYS A 383 17.36 3.98 -14.51
CA LYS A 383 17.42 4.47 -15.91
C LYS A 383 17.80 3.36 -16.89
N GLY A 384 16.82 2.87 -17.65
CA GLY A 384 17.03 1.89 -18.72
C GLY A 384 17.32 0.46 -18.27
N GLY A 385 17.30 0.19 -16.95
CA GLY A 385 17.52 -1.13 -16.37
C GLY A 385 16.23 -1.89 -16.08
N ARG A 386 16.37 -3.02 -15.39
CA ARG A 386 15.25 -3.90 -14.99
C ARG A 386 14.21 -3.20 -14.13
N SER A 387 14.60 -2.16 -13.41
CA SER A 387 13.78 -1.45 -12.41
C SER A 387 12.97 -0.29 -12.99
N ARG A 388 13.01 -0.04 -14.31
CA ARG A 388 12.13 0.91 -14.97
C ARG A 388 10.67 0.44 -14.87
N TYR A 389 9.76 1.32 -14.50
CA TYR A 389 8.34 1.03 -14.23
C TYR A 389 8.12 0.02 -13.08
N TYR A 390 8.98 0.02 -12.10
CA TYR A 390 8.95 -0.97 -11.01
C TYR A 390 7.58 -1.03 -10.32
N ASN A 391 6.98 -2.24 -10.24
CA ASN A 391 5.61 -2.44 -9.79
C ASN A 391 5.55 -3.10 -8.40
N HIS A 392 5.99 -2.37 -7.38
CA HIS A 392 6.02 -2.83 -5.99
C HIS A 392 5.50 -1.79 -5.00
N SER A 393 4.67 -0.86 -5.43
CA SER A 393 4.17 0.23 -4.58
C SER A 393 2.77 0.65 -5.02
N THR A 394 2.04 1.32 -4.14
CA THR A 394 0.73 1.91 -4.45
C THR A 394 0.84 3.41 -4.69
N PHE A 395 -0.08 3.95 -5.46
CA PHE A 395 -0.28 5.38 -5.66
C PHE A 395 -1.76 5.75 -5.78
N ALA A 396 -2.49 5.10 -6.69
CA ALA A 396 -3.93 5.34 -6.84
C ALA A 396 -4.66 4.96 -5.54
N ASP A 397 -4.23 3.93 -4.85
CA ASP A 397 -4.73 3.57 -3.53
C ASP A 397 -4.55 4.70 -2.50
N LEU A 398 -3.41 5.40 -2.52
CA LEU A 398 -3.15 6.56 -1.65
C LEU A 398 -4.00 7.78 -2.03
N VAL A 399 -4.29 7.99 -3.31
CA VAL A 399 -5.22 9.05 -3.74
C VAL A 399 -6.64 8.71 -3.29
N ILE A 400 -7.12 7.51 -3.59
CA ILE A 400 -8.51 7.08 -3.33
C ILE A 400 -8.76 6.94 -1.83
N GLY A 401 -7.93 6.12 -1.18
CA GLY A 401 -8.05 5.81 0.25
C GLY A 401 -7.53 6.91 1.16
N GLY A 402 -6.49 7.63 0.75
CA GLY A 402 -5.82 8.65 1.54
C GLY A 402 -6.39 10.06 1.30
N VAL A 403 -6.04 10.67 0.17
CA VAL A 403 -6.38 12.08 -0.14
C VAL A 403 -7.89 12.30 -0.22
N VAL A 404 -8.60 11.52 -1.06
CA VAL A 404 -10.06 11.55 -1.17
C VAL A 404 -10.73 10.92 0.04
N GLY A 405 -10.14 9.86 0.57
CA GLY A 405 -10.50 9.29 1.86
C GLY A 405 -11.61 8.24 1.83
N LEU A 406 -11.81 7.55 0.71
CA LEU A 406 -12.74 6.40 0.69
C LEU A 406 -12.17 5.27 1.57
N ARG A 407 -12.92 4.92 2.61
CA ARG A 407 -12.59 3.85 3.55
C ARG A 407 -13.50 2.65 3.31
N PRO A 408 -13.01 1.59 2.62
CA PRO A 408 -13.82 0.42 2.33
C PRO A 408 -14.28 -0.32 3.59
N ARG A 409 -15.52 -0.77 3.58
CA ARG A 409 -16.21 -1.45 4.69
C ARG A 409 -16.89 -2.74 4.22
N ALA A 410 -17.17 -3.64 5.15
CA ALA A 410 -17.88 -4.89 4.86
C ALA A 410 -19.42 -4.73 4.82
N ASP A 411 -19.93 -3.60 5.34
CA ASP A 411 -21.35 -3.26 5.33
C ASP A 411 -21.69 -2.32 4.15
N ASP A 412 -22.97 -2.02 3.98
CA ASP A 412 -23.48 -1.15 2.90
C ASP A 412 -23.29 0.36 3.19
N ILE A 413 -22.35 0.70 4.08
CA ILE A 413 -22.00 2.08 4.39
C ILE A 413 -20.80 2.51 3.54
N VAL A 414 -20.94 3.62 2.82
CA VAL A 414 -19.84 4.34 2.21
C VAL A 414 -19.30 5.34 3.24
N GLU A 415 -18.04 5.18 3.62
CA GLU A 415 -17.36 6.09 4.53
C GLU A 415 -16.28 6.87 3.80
N ILE A 416 -16.34 8.19 3.89
CA ILE A 416 -15.33 9.11 3.35
C ILE A 416 -14.69 9.85 4.53
N TYR A 417 -13.37 9.82 4.60
CA TYR A 417 -12.60 10.58 5.59
C TYR A 417 -11.34 11.14 4.93
N PRO A 418 -11.44 12.31 4.24
CA PRO A 418 -10.34 12.91 3.49
C PRO A 418 -9.15 13.27 4.40
N LEU A 419 -7.93 13.05 3.90
CA LEU A 419 -6.70 13.59 4.49
C LEU A 419 -6.17 14.80 3.71
N LEU A 420 -6.93 15.30 2.75
CA LEU A 420 -6.68 16.59 2.12
C LEU A 420 -6.87 17.71 3.14
N PRO A 421 -5.85 18.51 3.49
CA PRO A 421 -5.99 19.59 4.46
C PRO A 421 -6.93 20.69 3.97
N GLU A 422 -7.71 21.27 4.87
CA GLU A 422 -8.63 22.36 4.55
C GLU A 422 -7.89 23.53 3.87
N GLY A 423 -8.48 24.08 2.82
CA GLY A 423 -7.92 25.20 2.05
C GLY A 423 -6.80 24.85 1.07
N THR A 424 -6.47 23.56 0.90
CA THR A 424 -5.43 23.13 -0.04
C THR A 424 -5.96 23.13 -1.48
N TRP A 425 -7.08 22.45 -1.73
CA TRP A 425 -7.76 22.43 -3.03
C TRP A 425 -9.18 22.96 -2.90
N ASP A 426 -9.61 23.74 -3.88
CA ASP A 426 -10.98 24.23 -3.93
C ASP A 426 -11.94 23.22 -4.55
N TRP A 427 -11.42 22.18 -5.21
CA TRP A 427 -12.22 21.12 -5.82
C TRP A 427 -11.41 19.85 -6.08
N PHE A 428 -12.07 18.71 -6.11
CA PHE A 428 -11.62 17.45 -6.71
C PHE A 428 -12.83 16.60 -7.10
N CYS A 429 -12.63 15.65 -8.00
CA CYS A 429 -13.61 14.62 -8.28
C CYS A 429 -12.92 13.28 -8.51
N LEU A 430 -13.39 12.25 -7.82
CA LEU A 430 -13.11 10.84 -8.07
C LEU A 430 -14.39 10.20 -8.58
N ASP A 431 -14.37 9.69 -9.81
CA ASP A 431 -15.57 9.25 -10.53
C ASP A 431 -15.44 7.83 -11.05
N GLY A 432 -16.53 7.06 -10.95
CA GLY A 432 -16.58 5.69 -11.46
C GLY A 432 -15.87 4.67 -10.57
N VAL A 433 -15.73 4.89 -9.27
CA VAL A 433 -15.20 3.87 -8.36
C VAL A 433 -16.22 2.74 -8.26
N LYS A 434 -15.83 1.53 -8.67
CA LYS A 434 -16.66 0.34 -8.48
C LYS A 434 -16.56 -0.14 -7.03
N TYR A 435 -17.67 -0.03 -6.32
CA TYR A 435 -17.75 -0.33 -4.89
C TYR A 435 -19.04 -1.09 -4.58
N HIS A 436 -18.97 -2.31 -4.04
CA HIS A 436 -20.13 -3.18 -3.74
C HIS A 436 -21.14 -3.25 -4.91
N ASN A 437 -20.63 -3.44 -6.13
CA ASN A 437 -21.43 -3.47 -7.37
C ASN A 437 -22.18 -2.15 -7.71
N ARG A 438 -21.82 -1.02 -7.09
CA ARG A 438 -22.27 0.33 -7.41
C ARG A 438 -21.13 1.14 -8.01
N LEU A 439 -21.47 2.21 -8.71
CA LEU A 439 -20.50 3.20 -9.17
C LEU A 439 -20.59 4.44 -8.28
N LEU A 440 -19.51 4.69 -7.55
CA LEU A 440 -19.41 5.88 -6.71
C LEU A 440 -18.78 7.03 -7.48
N THR A 441 -19.29 8.25 -7.20
CA THR A 441 -18.65 9.53 -7.50
C THR A 441 -18.47 10.27 -6.19
N ILE A 442 -17.26 10.70 -5.89
CA ILE A 442 -16.92 11.47 -4.68
C ILE A 442 -16.35 12.79 -5.17
N LEU A 443 -17.01 13.88 -4.86
CA LEU A 443 -16.57 15.20 -5.30
C LEU A 443 -16.53 16.19 -4.13
N TRP A 444 -15.57 17.08 -4.19
CA TRP A 444 -15.45 18.27 -3.38
C TRP A 444 -15.55 19.49 -4.28
N ASP A 445 -16.45 20.40 -3.98
CA ASP A 445 -16.66 21.66 -4.69
C ASP A 445 -16.93 22.77 -3.67
N LYS A 446 -15.90 23.53 -3.36
CA LYS A 446 -15.90 24.47 -2.24
C LYS A 446 -17.00 25.52 -2.33
N ASP A 447 -17.35 25.94 -3.53
CA ASP A 447 -18.37 26.97 -3.78
C ASP A 447 -19.53 26.50 -4.68
N GLY A 448 -19.50 25.24 -5.14
CA GLY A 448 -20.53 24.64 -5.97
C GLY A 448 -20.50 25.05 -7.45
N THR A 449 -19.49 25.81 -7.88
CA THR A 449 -19.43 26.37 -9.24
C THR A 449 -18.76 25.45 -10.25
N ARG A 450 -17.93 24.50 -9.79
CA ARG A 450 -17.15 23.62 -10.66
C ARG A 450 -17.98 22.49 -11.26
N TYR A 451 -18.72 21.75 -10.43
CA TYR A 451 -19.47 20.57 -10.84
C TYR A 451 -20.98 20.82 -10.98
N HIS A 452 -21.47 21.94 -10.50
CA HIS A 452 -22.90 22.32 -10.52
C HIS A 452 -23.79 21.24 -9.86
N ARG A 453 -23.27 20.61 -8.78
CA ARG A 453 -23.98 19.60 -7.97
C ARG A 453 -24.28 20.04 -6.55
N GLY A 454 -23.98 21.29 -6.24
CA GLY A 454 -24.00 21.85 -4.90
C GLY A 454 -22.61 22.14 -4.37
N GLN A 455 -22.56 22.88 -3.27
CA GLN A 455 -21.32 23.21 -2.54
C GLN A 455 -20.99 22.08 -1.57
N GLY A 456 -19.70 21.77 -1.36
CA GLY A 456 -19.27 20.86 -0.30
C GLY A 456 -18.72 19.52 -0.80
N LEU A 457 -18.59 18.58 0.14
CA LEU A 457 -18.21 17.20 -0.12
C LEU A 457 -19.48 16.37 -0.40
N ILE A 458 -19.61 15.83 -1.58
CA ILE A 458 -20.79 15.11 -2.03
C ILE A 458 -20.40 13.71 -2.48
N VAL A 459 -21.20 12.73 -2.07
CA VAL A 459 -21.03 11.32 -2.46
C VAL A 459 -22.27 10.87 -3.21
N LEU A 460 -22.06 10.37 -4.42
CA LEU A 460 -23.11 9.80 -5.25
C LEU A 460 -22.88 8.29 -5.40
N ALA A 461 -23.96 7.51 -5.36
CA ALA A 461 -23.98 6.11 -5.80
C ALA A 461 -24.94 5.97 -6.97
N ASP A 462 -24.47 5.44 -8.11
CA ASP A 462 -25.21 5.34 -9.38
C ASP A 462 -25.86 6.68 -9.78
N GLY A 463 -25.13 7.79 -9.53
CA GLY A 463 -25.54 9.14 -9.85
C GLY A 463 -26.55 9.79 -8.88
N LYS A 464 -26.97 9.08 -7.82
CA LYS A 464 -27.85 9.62 -6.76
C LYS A 464 -27.03 10.00 -5.55
N GLU A 465 -27.30 11.16 -4.97
CA GLU A 465 -26.67 11.61 -3.74
C GLU A 465 -27.06 10.69 -2.57
N ILE A 466 -26.03 10.22 -1.85
CA ILE A 466 -26.17 9.37 -0.64
C ILE A 466 -25.61 10.03 0.60
N ALA A 467 -24.75 11.03 0.43
CA ALA A 467 -24.18 11.78 1.57
C ALA A 467 -23.66 13.15 1.10
N HIS A 468 -23.72 14.13 2.04
CA HIS A 468 -23.28 15.50 1.81
C HIS A 468 -22.75 16.12 3.11
N ALA A 469 -21.68 16.91 2.99
CA ALA A 469 -21.16 17.76 4.06
C ALA A 469 -20.63 19.08 3.49
N ASP A 470 -20.83 20.19 4.23
CA ASP A 470 -20.39 21.52 3.77
C ASP A 470 -18.85 21.69 3.76
N LYS A 471 -18.14 20.81 4.46
CA LYS A 471 -16.68 20.85 4.63
C LYS A 471 -16.05 19.48 4.36
N LEU A 472 -14.75 19.48 4.09
CA LEU A 472 -13.94 18.27 4.10
C LEU A 472 -13.92 17.70 5.54
N SER A 473 -14.70 16.66 5.76
CA SER A 473 -14.85 16.01 7.06
C SER A 473 -15.21 14.54 6.89
N ARG A 474 -15.18 13.77 7.98
CA ARG A 474 -15.71 12.41 7.98
C ARG A 474 -17.20 12.43 7.63
N LEU A 475 -17.58 11.65 6.64
CA LEU A 475 -18.92 11.58 6.10
C LEU A 475 -19.31 10.12 5.84
N THR A 476 -20.56 9.75 6.13
CA THR A 476 -21.08 8.40 5.84
C THR A 476 -22.40 8.49 5.09
N GLY A 477 -22.63 7.56 4.18
CA GLY A 477 -23.89 7.37 3.47
C GLY A 477 -24.20 5.88 3.28
N ASN A 478 -25.48 5.54 3.14
CA ASN A 478 -25.87 4.16 2.86
C ASN A 478 -25.97 3.93 1.37
N LEU A 479 -25.46 2.79 0.89
CA LEU A 479 -25.71 2.34 -0.48
C LEU A 479 -27.22 2.07 -0.67
N PRO A 480 -27.76 2.38 -1.86
CA PRO A 480 -29.16 2.17 -2.17
C PRO A 480 -29.50 0.70 -2.43
#